data_ec847f6ea0ed1fea18d720b3161d11f2
#
_entry.id   ec847f6ea0ed1fea18d720b3161d11f2
#
_cell.length_a   1.000
_cell.length_b   1.000
_cell.length_c   1.000
_cell.angle_alpha   90.00
_cell.angle_beta   90.00
_cell.angle_gamma   90.00
#
_symmetry.space_group_name_H-M   'P 1'
#
loop_
_entity.id
_entity.type
_entity.pdbx_description
1 polymer ?
#
loop_
_entity_poly.entity_id
_entity_poly.type
_entity_poly.pdbx_seq_one_letter_code
_entity_poly.pdbx_strand_id
1 'polypeptide(L)'
;TPIAANSPAPALSPALPALALALVMPCYNEARRLDAPKIVDFVRAQGGHAEASVLTSPVRTSRSLAAMAKGTAAHADETDDFEPVTKSHPGCAAVPAALAMAEKNGATGAEFIRAVAAGYDAGCRLLMALGPDHVRATHRSAEGTSATFCALGAAAVLTELDEARVRHAISYAAQQVSGLWSWVNDEDHIEKAFDFSSMGARNGVMAVTMVESGMTGISDVL
;
A
#
# COMPACT_ATOMS: atom_id res chain seq x y z
N THR A 1 -19.02 1.72 -25.64
CA THR A 1 -17.91 2.15 -26.52
C THR A 1 -16.65 1.45 -26.03
N PRO A 2 -15.94 0.65 -26.83
CA PRO A 2 -14.76 -0.05 -26.37
C PRO A 2 -13.66 0.96 -26.04
N ILE A 3 -13.06 0.81 -24.85
CA ILE A 3 -11.87 1.55 -24.44
C ILE A 3 -10.73 1.10 -25.34
N ALA A 4 -10.14 2.05 -26.07
CA ALA A 4 -9.04 1.78 -26.98
C ALA A 4 -7.85 1.18 -26.19
N ALA A 5 -7.59 -0.10 -26.41
CA ALA A 5 -6.33 -0.72 -26.03
C ALA A 5 -5.22 -0.18 -26.94
N ASN A 6 -4.06 0.16 -26.38
CA ASN A 6 -2.82 0.59 -27.00
C ASN A 6 -2.55 2.11 -27.10
N SER A 7 -2.47 2.75 -25.93
CA SER A 7 -1.47 3.82 -25.81
C SER A 7 -0.28 3.24 -25.01
N PRO A 8 0.97 3.37 -25.50
CA PRO A 8 2.12 2.99 -24.69
C PRO A 8 2.12 3.83 -23.41
N ALA A 9 2.35 3.17 -22.27
CA ALA A 9 2.47 3.87 -21.01
C ALA A 9 3.48 5.03 -21.17
N PRO A 10 3.17 6.24 -20.69
CA PRO A 10 4.08 7.36 -20.80
C PRO A 10 5.41 6.98 -20.13
N ALA A 11 6.52 7.24 -20.81
CA ALA A 11 7.85 7.02 -20.26
C ALA A 11 7.96 7.82 -18.95
N LEU A 12 8.24 7.13 -17.86
CA LEU A 12 8.40 7.76 -16.54
C LEU A 12 9.51 8.81 -16.62
N SER A 13 9.20 10.04 -16.19
CA SER A 13 10.17 11.12 -16.10
C SER A 13 11.36 10.69 -15.22
N PRO A 14 12.61 11.00 -15.60
CA PRO A 14 13.78 10.72 -14.75
C PRO A 14 13.74 11.39 -13.37
N ALA A 15 12.87 12.36 -13.15
CA ALA A 15 12.66 13.02 -11.85
C ALA A 15 11.84 12.18 -10.86
N LEU A 16 11.03 11.23 -11.34
CA LEU A 16 10.19 10.36 -10.48
C LEU A 16 11.02 9.53 -9.48
N PRO A 17 12.19 8.95 -9.85
CA PRO A 17 13.03 8.21 -8.92
C PRO A 17 13.52 9.04 -7.73
N ALA A 18 13.94 10.27 -7.99
CA ALA A 18 14.43 11.16 -6.94
C ALA A 18 13.30 11.63 -6.02
N LEU A 19 12.10 11.85 -6.57
CA LEU A 19 10.93 12.24 -5.80
C LEU A 19 10.43 11.10 -4.90
N ALA A 20 10.36 9.87 -5.41
CA ALA A 20 9.96 8.71 -4.63
C ALA A 20 10.95 8.46 -3.47
N LEU A 21 12.25 8.57 -3.70
CA LEU A 21 13.28 8.44 -2.66
C LEU A 21 13.19 9.57 -1.64
N ALA A 22 12.94 10.80 -2.09
CA ALA A 22 12.77 11.96 -1.22
C ALA A 22 11.52 11.86 -0.33
N LEU A 23 10.45 11.20 -0.80
CA LEU A 23 9.24 10.94 -0.03
C LEU A 23 9.41 9.80 0.99
N VAL A 24 10.21 8.78 0.65
CA VAL A 24 10.46 7.63 1.55
C VAL A 24 11.32 8.02 2.76
N MET A 25 12.34 8.83 2.56
CA MET A 25 13.34 9.15 3.60
C MET A 25 12.75 9.92 4.79
N PRO A 26 11.92 10.97 4.64
CA PRO A 26 11.31 11.65 5.76
C PRO A 26 10.39 10.75 6.58
N CYS A 27 9.52 9.98 5.91
CA CYS A 27 8.57 9.08 6.56
C CYS A 27 9.23 8.07 7.52
N TYR A 28 10.49 7.69 7.28
CA TYR A 28 11.21 6.75 8.14
C TYR A 28 12.09 7.42 9.20
N ASN A 29 12.51 8.66 9.01
CA ASN A 29 13.37 9.35 9.98
C ASN A 29 12.63 9.76 11.24
N GLU A 30 11.35 10.06 11.14
CA GLU A 30 10.52 10.51 12.27
C GLU A 30 9.80 9.36 12.97
N ALA A 31 9.65 8.21 12.34
CA ALA A 31 9.06 7.00 12.94
C ALA A 31 9.71 6.52 14.25
N ARG A 32 10.81 7.12 14.67
CA ARG A 32 11.44 6.88 15.99
C ARG A 32 10.67 7.47 17.16
N ARG A 33 9.77 8.42 16.92
CA ARG A 33 9.17 9.23 17.98
C ARG A 33 7.83 8.70 18.49
N LEU A 34 7.03 8.06 17.64
CA LEU A 34 5.70 7.59 18.01
C LEU A 34 5.63 6.06 18.08
N ASP A 35 4.68 5.42 17.50
CA ASP A 35 4.32 4.03 17.78
C ASP A 35 5.11 2.95 17.01
N ALA A 36 6.20 3.33 16.33
CA ALA A 36 7.06 2.37 15.66
C ALA A 36 7.53 1.20 16.56
N PRO A 37 7.89 1.41 17.86
CA PRO A 37 8.18 0.29 18.75
C PRO A 37 7.01 -0.67 18.95
N LYS A 38 5.78 -0.17 19.08
CA LYS A 38 4.59 -1.00 19.32
C LYS A 38 4.31 -1.91 18.13
N ILE A 39 4.36 -1.38 16.91
CA ILE A 39 4.14 -2.21 15.71
C ILE A 39 5.29 -3.20 15.48
N VAL A 40 6.54 -2.82 15.78
CA VAL A 40 7.68 -3.73 15.72
C VAL A 40 7.51 -4.90 16.69
N ASP A 41 7.10 -4.64 17.93
CA ASP A 41 6.86 -5.68 18.91
C ASP A 41 5.67 -6.57 18.54
N PHE A 42 4.61 -5.98 18.00
CA PHE A 42 3.48 -6.73 17.47
C PHE A 42 3.92 -7.70 16.35
N VAL A 43 4.60 -7.23 15.31
CA VAL A 43 4.99 -8.10 14.20
C VAL A 43 6.05 -9.13 14.61
N ARG A 44 6.92 -8.80 15.56
CA ARG A 44 7.86 -9.76 16.16
C ARG A 44 7.12 -10.90 16.84
N ALA A 45 6.08 -10.59 17.61
CA ALA A 45 5.26 -11.59 18.30
C ALA A 45 4.46 -12.47 17.32
N GLN A 46 4.07 -11.94 16.15
CA GLN A 46 3.40 -12.72 15.11
C GLN A 46 4.34 -13.71 14.42
N GLY A 47 5.64 -13.45 14.39
CA GLY A 47 6.62 -14.29 13.69
C GLY A 47 6.49 -14.18 12.17
N GLY A 48 6.59 -15.33 11.47
CA GLY A 48 6.49 -15.43 10.02
C GLY A 48 7.85 -15.71 9.35
N HIS A 49 7.82 -16.04 8.05
CA HIS A 49 9.03 -16.24 7.25
C HIS A 49 9.79 -14.92 7.09
N ALA A 50 11.11 -14.95 7.16
CA ALA A 50 11.99 -13.79 7.09
C ALA A 50 12.14 -13.26 5.65
N GLU A 51 11.03 -12.88 5.01
CA GLU A 51 10.97 -12.44 3.62
C GLU A 51 11.39 -10.97 3.44
N ALA A 52 10.98 -10.10 4.37
CA ALA A 52 11.25 -8.67 4.28
C ALA A 52 11.64 -8.09 5.65
N SER A 53 12.39 -6.99 5.63
CA SER A 53 12.84 -6.27 6.83
C SER A 53 11.73 -5.43 7.44
N VAL A 54 11.82 -5.19 8.73
CA VAL A 54 11.06 -4.13 9.41
C VAL A 54 12.05 -2.99 9.67
N LEU A 55 11.85 -1.86 9.00
CA LEU A 55 12.78 -0.74 9.06
C LEU A 55 12.98 -0.26 10.51
N THR A 56 14.16 0.26 10.80
CA THR A 56 14.60 0.71 12.13
C THR A 56 14.71 -0.40 13.18
N SER A 57 14.58 -1.68 12.79
CA SER A 57 14.70 -2.83 13.68
C SER A 57 15.45 -4.00 13.04
N PRO A 58 15.99 -4.95 13.84
CA PRO A 58 16.58 -6.17 13.29
C PRO A 58 15.55 -7.23 12.86
N VAL A 59 14.25 -6.94 13.00
CA VAL A 59 13.18 -7.89 12.71
C VAL A 59 13.04 -8.10 11.22
N ARG A 60 12.94 -9.36 10.82
CA ARG A 60 12.47 -9.79 9.48
C ARG A 60 11.24 -10.67 9.67
N THR A 61 10.25 -10.52 8.80
CA THR A 61 8.98 -11.25 8.89
C THR A 61 8.40 -11.47 7.48
N SER A 62 7.17 -11.97 7.39
CA SER A 62 6.48 -12.09 6.11
C SER A 62 6.31 -10.73 5.44
N ARG A 63 6.32 -10.71 4.11
CA ARG A 63 6.17 -9.47 3.32
C ARG A 63 4.92 -8.67 3.68
N SER A 64 3.80 -9.33 4.02
CA SER A 64 2.57 -8.64 4.42
C SER A 64 2.69 -7.98 5.79
N LEU A 65 3.31 -8.63 6.78
CA LEU A 65 3.55 -8.05 8.10
C LEU A 65 4.65 -6.97 8.04
N ALA A 66 5.67 -7.15 7.20
CA ALA A 66 6.68 -6.13 6.97
C ALA A 66 6.09 -4.88 6.30
N ALA A 67 5.19 -5.05 5.31
CA ALA A 67 4.46 -3.93 4.70
C ALA A 67 3.58 -3.21 5.73
N MET A 68 2.89 -3.95 6.60
CA MET A 68 2.11 -3.41 7.70
C MET A 68 2.94 -2.52 8.62
N ALA A 69 4.07 -3.03 9.11
CA ALA A 69 4.93 -2.30 10.03
C ALA A 69 5.55 -1.05 9.38
N LYS A 70 5.99 -1.17 8.13
CA LYS A 70 6.51 -0.05 7.35
C LYS A 70 5.43 1.01 7.10
N GLY A 71 4.18 0.59 6.84
CA GLY A 71 3.05 1.50 6.67
C GLY A 71 2.76 2.30 7.93
N THR A 72 2.66 1.64 9.09
CA THR A 72 2.50 2.35 10.37
C THR A 72 3.58 3.42 10.55
N ALA A 73 4.84 3.06 10.33
CA ALA A 73 5.96 3.97 10.48
C ALA A 73 5.92 5.13 9.46
N ALA A 74 5.39 4.89 8.27
CA ALA A 74 5.32 5.91 7.23
C ALA A 74 4.28 7.00 7.51
N HIS A 75 3.20 6.69 8.22
CA HIS A 75 2.13 7.65 8.51
C HIS A 75 2.13 8.16 9.95
N ALA A 76 2.96 7.60 10.84
CA ALA A 76 2.91 7.88 12.28
C ALA A 76 3.00 9.37 12.66
N ASP A 77 3.76 10.15 11.92
CA ASP A 77 3.98 11.59 12.18
C ASP A 77 3.27 12.50 11.16
N GLU A 78 2.43 11.97 10.29
CA GLU A 78 1.71 12.71 9.23
C GLU A 78 2.63 13.58 8.34
N THR A 79 3.84 13.11 8.08
CA THR A 79 4.84 13.78 7.23
C THR A 79 4.91 13.19 5.83
N ASP A 80 4.05 12.24 5.54
CA ASP A 80 3.88 11.60 4.25
C ASP A 80 3.16 12.49 3.22
N ASP A 81 3.05 12.01 2.00
CA ASP A 81 2.47 12.75 0.90
C ASP A 81 0.94 12.91 1.02
N PHE A 82 0.41 13.83 0.24
CA PHE A 82 -1.01 14.11 0.16
C PHE A 82 -1.43 14.27 -1.31
N GLU A 83 -2.42 13.49 -1.75
CA GLU A 83 -3.00 13.61 -3.08
C GLU A 83 -4.26 14.51 -3.01
N PRO A 84 -4.25 15.71 -3.63
CA PRO A 84 -5.24 16.76 -3.33
C PRO A 84 -6.65 16.46 -3.87
N VAL A 85 -6.79 15.64 -4.90
CA VAL A 85 -8.11 15.34 -5.50
C VAL A 85 -8.87 14.33 -4.64
N THR A 86 -8.22 13.26 -4.25
CA THR A 86 -8.81 12.20 -3.40
C THR A 86 -8.70 12.51 -1.92
N LYS A 87 -7.79 13.41 -1.54
CA LYS A 87 -7.41 13.73 -0.16
C LYS A 87 -6.86 12.51 0.58
N SER A 88 -6.24 11.58 -0.15
CA SER A 88 -5.62 10.38 0.40
C SER A 88 -4.10 10.52 0.51
N HIS A 89 -3.48 9.57 1.20
CA HIS A 89 -2.04 9.48 1.42
C HIS A 89 -1.47 8.23 0.74
N PRO A 90 -1.35 8.21 -0.60
CA PRO A 90 -1.03 6.97 -1.32
C PRO A 90 0.36 6.42 -1.03
N GLY A 91 1.33 7.30 -0.73
CA GLY A 91 2.73 6.92 -0.50
C GLY A 91 2.91 6.03 0.73
N CYS A 92 2.18 6.30 1.81
CA CYS A 92 2.32 5.54 3.05
C CYS A 92 1.88 4.07 2.93
N ALA A 93 1.16 3.69 1.88
CA ALA A 93 0.80 2.30 1.60
C ALA A 93 1.56 1.72 0.40
N ALA A 94 1.67 2.48 -0.71
CA ALA A 94 2.35 2.02 -1.93
C ALA A 94 3.82 1.73 -1.71
N VAL A 95 4.55 2.63 -1.03
CA VAL A 95 5.99 2.49 -0.77
C VAL A 95 6.30 1.32 0.16
N PRO A 96 5.65 1.15 1.33
CA PRO A 96 5.82 0.00 2.19
C PRO A 96 5.55 -1.35 1.50
N ALA A 97 4.47 -1.44 0.73
CA ALA A 97 4.13 -2.64 -0.03
C ALA A 97 5.18 -2.94 -1.10
N ALA A 98 5.54 -1.94 -1.92
CA ALA A 98 6.58 -2.08 -2.93
C ALA A 98 7.92 -2.53 -2.32
N LEU A 99 8.34 -1.93 -1.19
CA LEU A 99 9.61 -2.25 -0.56
C LEU A 99 9.61 -3.68 0.00
N ALA A 100 8.53 -4.12 0.65
CA ALA A 100 8.43 -5.47 1.16
C ALA A 100 8.45 -6.52 0.03
N MET A 101 7.78 -6.25 -1.08
CA MET A 101 7.77 -7.12 -2.25
C MET A 101 9.10 -7.11 -3.00
N ALA A 102 9.74 -5.95 -3.13
CA ALA A 102 11.05 -5.82 -3.75
C ALA A 102 12.14 -6.58 -2.97
N GLU A 103 12.14 -6.49 -1.65
CA GLU A 103 13.06 -7.27 -0.79
C GLU A 103 12.85 -8.77 -0.96
N LYS A 104 11.60 -9.23 -1.00
CA LYS A 104 11.26 -10.64 -1.19
C LYS A 104 11.71 -11.17 -2.55
N ASN A 105 11.52 -10.39 -3.61
CA ASN A 105 11.72 -10.82 -4.99
C ASN A 105 13.09 -10.42 -5.56
N GLY A 106 13.93 -9.70 -4.80
CA GLY A 106 15.23 -9.22 -5.26
C GLY A 106 15.13 -8.18 -6.38
N ALA A 107 14.08 -7.35 -6.37
CA ALA A 107 13.82 -6.39 -7.41
C ALA A 107 14.85 -5.24 -7.44
N THR A 108 15.08 -4.71 -8.63
CA THR A 108 15.93 -3.53 -8.84
C THR A 108 15.24 -2.25 -8.38
N GLY A 109 16.02 -1.18 -8.17
CA GLY A 109 15.46 0.13 -7.84
C GLY A 109 14.53 0.69 -8.93
N ALA A 110 14.78 0.37 -10.21
CA ALA A 110 13.92 0.78 -11.31
C ALA A 110 12.55 0.07 -11.26
N GLU A 111 12.53 -1.22 -10.92
CA GLU A 111 11.30 -2.00 -10.73
C GLU A 111 10.52 -1.51 -9.51
N PHE A 112 11.23 -1.24 -8.42
CA PHE A 112 10.62 -0.65 -7.22
C PHE A 112 9.90 0.68 -7.53
N ILE A 113 10.54 1.59 -8.27
CA ILE A 113 9.94 2.89 -8.61
C ILE A 113 8.70 2.71 -9.51
N ARG A 114 8.78 1.82 -10.51
CA ARG A 114 7.62 1.50 -11.35
C ARG A 114 6.46 0.93 -10.53
N ALA A 115 6.76 0.08 -9.57
CA ALA A 115 5.76 -0.50 -8.67
C ALA A 115 5.09 0.59 -7.81
N VAL A 116 5.87 1.50 -7.23
CA VAL A 116 5.32 2.64 -6.48
C VAL A 116 4.39 3.47 -7.36
N ALA A 117 4.83 3.83 -8.58
CA ALA A 117 4.00 4.62 -9.51
C ALA A 117 2.68 3.91 -9.88
N ALA A 118 2.73 2.60 -10.12
CA ALA A 118 1.53 1.80 -10.38
C ALA A 118 0.60 1.74 -9.16
N GLY A 119 1.17 1.68 -7.95
CA GLY A 119 0.39 1.76 -6.72
C GLY A 119 -0.38 3.07 -6.59
N TYR A 120 0.29 4.20 -6.79
CA TYR A 120 -0.36 5.51 -6.80
C TYR A 120 -1.50 5.58 -7.82
N ASP A 121 -1.24 5.17 -9.06
CA ASP A 121 -2.24 5.21 -10.12
C ASP A 121 -3.46 4.35 -9.76
N ALA A 122 -3.26 3.11 -9.32
CA ALA A 122 -4.33 2.19 -8.99
C ALA A 122 -5.22 2.70 -7.85
N GLY A 123 -4.63 3.09 -6.71
CA GLY A 123 -5.39 3.50 -5.54
C GLY A 123 -6.09 4.84 -5.71
N CYS A 124 -5.40 5.84 -6.27
CA CYS A 124 -6.00 7.17 -6.48
C CYS A 124 -7.13 7.11 -7.52
N ARG A 125 -6.94 6.41 -8.64
CA ARG A 125 -7.99 6.29 -9.68
C ARG A 125 -9.20 5.53 -9.20
N LEU A 126 -9.00 4.45 -8.43
CA LEU A 126 -10.12 3.75 -7.83
C LEU A 126 -10.92 4.66 -6.90
N LEU A 127 -10.24 5.36 -5.99
CA LEU A 127 -10.92 6.25 -5.05
C LEU A 127 -11.62 7.42 -5.77
N MET A 128 -11.05 7.95 -6.85
CA MET A 128 -11.73 8.93 -7.70
C MET A 128 -13.01 8.35 -8.33
N ALA A 129 -12.95 7.11 -8.80
CA ALA A 129 -14.12 6.45 -9.41
C ALA A 129 -15.24 6.17 -8.40
N LEU A 130 -14.90 5.84 -7.15
CA LEU A 130 -15.85 5.65 -6.06
C LEU A 130 -16.43 6.97 -5.55
N GLY A 131 -15.73 8.07 -5.73
CA GLY A 131 -16.05 9.38 -5.17
C GLY A 131 -15.64 9.48 -3.69
N PRO A 132 -14.50 10.13 -3.39
CA PRO A 132 -13.95 10.16 -2.03
C PRO A 132 -14.92 10.75 -1.01
N ASP A 133 -15.66 11.80 -1.39
CA ASP A 133 -16.65 12.42 -0.50
C ASP A 133 -17.87 11.50 -0.28
N HIS A 134 -18.24 10.67 -1.28
CA HIS A 134 -19.28 9.67 -1.13
C HIS A 134 -18.86 8.57 -0.12
N VAL A 135 -17.63 8.08 -0.22
CA VAL A 135 -17.11 7.09 0.74
C VAL A 135 -17.15 7.63 2.16
N ARG A 136 -16.64 8.86 2.37
CA ARG A 136 -16.65 9.54 3.69
C ARG A 136 -18.06 9.77 4.22
N ALA A 137 -19.00 10.14 3.35
CA ALA A 137 -20.40 10.34 3.74
C ALA A 137 -21.09 9.07 4.27
N THR A 138 -20.52 7.89 3.98
CA THR A 138 -20.97 6.61 4.54
C THR A 138 -20.25 6.21 5.83
N HIS A 139 -19.48 7.11 6.44
CA HIS A 139 -18.65 6.88 7.61
C HIS A 139 -17.54 5.81 7.41
N ARG A 140 -17.14 5.58 6.15
CA ARG A 140 -16.02 4.69 5.80
C ARG A 140 -14.76 5.50 5.54
N SER A 141 -13.62 4.87 5.74
CA SER A 141 -12.33 5.44 5.40
C SER A 141 -12.10 5.39 3.89
N ALA A 142 -11.99 6.54 3.27
CA ALA A 142 -11.53 6.70 1.90
C ALA A 142 -10.03 6.38 1.81
N GLU A 143 -9.29 6.74 2.85
CA GLU A 143 -7.87 6.54 3.01
C GLU A 143 -7.53 5.04 3.04
N GLY A 144 -8.15 4.27 3.94
CA GLY A 144 -7.97 2.81 4.04
C GLY A 144 -8.39 2.07 2.75
N THR A 145 -9.43 2.57 2.07
CA THR A 145 -9.85 2.06 0.76
C THR A 145 -8.75 2.27 -0.27
N SER A 146 -8.27 3.50 -0.45
CA SER A 146 -7.20 3.84 -1.38
C SER A 146 -5.92 3.07 -1.07
N ALA A 147 -5.51 3.03 0.19
CA ALA A 147 -4.29 2.37 0.66
C ALA A 147 -4.23 0.89 0.24
N THR A 148 -5.34 0.17 0.35
CA THR A 148 -5.41 -1.25 -0.05
C THR A 148 -5.11 -1.43 -1.54
N PHE A 149 -5.66 -0.58 -2.39
CA PHE A 149 -5.43 -0.65 -3.85
C PHE A 149 -4.10 -0.05 -4.28
N CYS A 150 -3.56 0.93 -3.56
CA CYS A 150 -2.19 1.39 -3.74
C CYS A 150 -1.20 0.24 -3.50
N ALA A 151 -1.35 -0.47 -2.41
CA ALA A 151 -0.51 -1.61 -2.05
C ALA A 151 -0.68 -2.78 -3.04
N LEU A 152 -1.91 -3.07 -3.47
CA LEU A 152 -2.20 -4.06 -4.50
C LEU A 152 -1.47 -3.75 -5.81
N GLY A 153 -1.61 -2.53 -6.33
CA GLY A 153 -0.98 -2.11 -7.58
C GLY A 153 0.53 -2.24 -7.53
N ALA A 154 1.14 -1.78 -6.44
CA ALA A 154 2.57 -1.91 -6.22
C ALA A 154 3.04 -3.37 -6.13
N ALA A 155 2.33 -4.21 -5.38
CA ALA A 155 2.68 -5.61 -5.20
C ALA A 155 2.51 -6.42 -6.50
N ALA A 156 1.44 -6.18 -7.27
CA ALA A 156 1.16 -6.88 -8.51
C ALA A 156 2.26 -6.68 -9.57
N VAL A 157 2.80 -5.48 -9.69
CA VAL A 157 3.91 -5.18 -10.62
C VAL A 157 5.17 -5.98 -10.27
N LEU A 158 5.46 -6.14 -8.98
CA LEU A 158 6.66 -6.85 -8.50
C LEU A 158 6.52 -8.37 -8.51
N THR A 159 5.32 -8.89 -8.75
CA THR A 159 5.05 -10.33 -8.89
C THR A 159 4.79 -10.76 -10.33
N GLU A 160 4.85 -9.84 -11.28
CA GLU A 160 4.63 -10.10 -12.72
C GLU A 160 3.33 -10.89 -12.97
N LEU A 161 2.26 -10.52 -12.25
CA LEU A 161 0.95 -11.13 -12.46
C LEU A 161 0.43 -10.74 -13.85
N ASP A 162 -0.09 -11.72 -14.59
CA ASP A 162 -0.85 -11.46 -15.82
C ASP A 162 -2.21 -10.83 -15.50
N GLU A 163 -2.92 -10.34 -16.52
CA GLU A 163 -4.20 -9.65 -16.35
C GLU A 163 -5.22 -10.51 -15.60
N ALA A 164 -5.33 -11.79 -15.89
CA ALA A 164 -6.29 -12.67 -15.23
C ALA A 164 -6.02 -12.78 -13.74
N ARG A 165 -4.75 -12.94 -13.35
CA ARG A 165 -4.35 -13.00 -11.94
C ARG A 165 -4.47 -11.65 -11.24
N VAL A 166 -4.20 -10.55 -11.93
CA VAL A 166 -4.48 -9.21 -11.38
C VAL A 166 -5.96 -9.03 -11.05
N ARG A 167 -6.88 -9.47 -11.93
CA ARG A 167 -8.34 -9.45 -11.65
C ARG A 167 -8.69 -10.27 -10.39
N HIS A 168 -8.10 -11.44 -10.20
CA HIS A 168 -8.26 -12.23 -8.97
C HIS A 168 -7.73 -11.49 -7.74
N ALA A 169 -6.57 -10.84 -7.85
CA ALA A 169 -6.01 -10.06 -6.75
C ALA A 169 -6.88 -8.84 -6.40
N ILE A 170 -7.46 -8.16 -7.39
CA ILE A 170 -8.44 -7.09 -7.19
C ILE A 170 -9.65 -7.62 -6.39
N SER A 171 -10.15 -8.81 -6.70
CA SER A 171 -11.24 -9.42 -5.96
C SER A 171 -10.90 -9.60 -4.47
N TYR A 172 -9.73 -10.16 -4.17
CA TYR A 172 -9.28 -10.33 -2.77
C TYR A 172 -9.02 -9.00 -2.07
N ALA A 173 -8.50 -8.00 -2.77
CA ALA A 173 -8.34 -6.66 -2.20
C ALA A 173 -9.69 -6.03 -1.88
N ALA A 174 -10.67 -6.13 -2.78
CA ALA A 174 -12.02 -5.60 -2.57
C ALA A 174 -12.72 -6.24 -1.36
N GLN A 175 -12.53 -7.54 -1.11
CA GLN A 175 -13.05 -8.22 0.07
C GLN A 175 -12.38 -7.79 1.38
N GLN A 176 -11.20 -7.19 1.32
CA GLN A 176 -10.42 -6.77 2.48
C GLN A 176 -10.47 -5.24 2.71
N VAL A 177 -11.16 -4.51 1.83
CA VAL A 177 -11.34 -3.07 2.01
C VAL A 177 -12.15 -2.83 3.28
N SER A 178 -11.59 -2.05 4.18
CA SER A 178 -12.15 -1.74 5.49
C SER A 178 -11.69 -0.35 5.93
N GLY A 179 -12.04 0.01 7.13
CA GLY A 179 -11.74 1.28 7.75
C GLY A 179 -12.99 2.10 7.99
N LEU A 180 -13.00 2.77 9.12
CA LEU A 180 -14.10 3.62 9.56
C LEU A 180 -13.59 5.04 9.79
N TRP A 181 -14.43 6.01 9.52
CA TRP A 181 -14.14 7.43 9.80
C TRP A 181 -13.91 7.74 11.29
N SER A 182 -14.11 6.74 12.18
CA SER A 182 -13.89 6.88 13.62
C SER A 182 -12.46 7.28 14.00
N TRP A 183 -11.47 7.02 13.14
CA TRP A 183 -10.08 7.41 13.34
C TRP A 183 -9.90 8.91 13.57
N VAL A 184 -10.85 9.74 13.14
CA VAL A 184 -10.82 11.19 13.40
C VAL A 184 -10.81 11.53 14.90
N ASN A 185 -11.24 10.60 15.75
CA ASN A 185 -11.25 10.73 17.20
C ASN A 185 -10.03 10.08 17.88
N ASP A 186 -9.07 9.57 17.10
CA ASP A 186 -7.86 8.93 17.62
C ASP A 186 -6.84 9.99 18.08
N GLU A 187 -6.77 10.21 19.37
CA GLU A 187 -5.86 11.19 19.98
C GLU A 187 -4.39 10.75 19.92
N ASP A 188 -4.14 9.45 19.91
CA ASP A 188 -2.78 8.86 19.91
C ASP A 188 -2.21 8.61 18.50
N HIS A 189 -2.99 8.81 17.46
CA HIS A 189 -2.62 8.56 16.05
C HIS A 189 -2.23 7.13 15.70
N ILE A 190 -2.49 6.17 16.59
CA ILE A 190 -2.17 4.75 16.38
C ILE A 190 -3.17 4.08 15.45
N GLU A 191 -4.47 4.22 15.74
CA GLU A 191 -5.55 3.67 14.92
C GLU A 191 -5.60 4.38 13.57
N LYS A 192 -5.36 5.69 13.54
CA LYS A 192 -5.26 6.47 12.31
C LYS A 192 -4.14 5.95 11.41
N ALA A 193 -2.93 5.76 11.94
CA ALA A 193 -1.81 5.20 11.16
C ALA A 193 -2.10 3.77 10.69
N PHE A 194 -2.83 2.99 11.48
CA PHE A 194 -3.29 1.67 11.06
C PHE A 194 -4.27 1.75 9.89
N ASP A 195 -5.27 2.62 9.96
CA ASP A 195 -6.30 2.79 8.93
C ASP A 195 -5.70 3.34 7.62
N PHE A 196 -4.94 4.43 7.70
CA PHE A 196 -4.41 5.16 6.53
C PHE A 196 -3.42 4.36 5.71
N SER A 197 -2.63 3.49 6.35
CA SER A 197 -1.49 2.87 5.68
C SER A 197 -1.31 1.39 6.00
N SER A 198 -1.25 1.07 7.28
CA SER A 198 -0.83 -0.23 7.81
C SER A 198 -1.70 -1.38 7.32
N MET A 199 -3.00 -1.23 7.54
CA MET A 199 -4.03 -2.20 7.13
C MET A 199 -4.05 -2.36 5.62
N GLY A 200 -4.05 -1.25 4.87
CA GLY A 200 -4.06 -1.27 3.41
C GLY A 200 -2.80 -1.89 2.83
N ALA A 201 -1.62 -1.53 3.34
CA ALA A 201 -0.35 -2.11 2.91
C ALA A 201 -0.32 -3.64 3.10
N ARG A 202 -0.77 -4.12 4.27
CA ARG A 202 -0.90 -5.56 4.54
C ARG A 202 -1.90 -6.22 3.59
N ASN A 203 -3.08 -5.65 3.43
CA ASN A 203 -4.19 -6.26 2.69
C ASN A 203 -3.89 -6.35 1.20
N GLY A 204 -3.31 -5.31 0.60
CA GLY A 204 -2.90 -5.33 -0.81
C GLY A 204 -1.81 -6.36 -1.10
N VAL A 205 -0.78 -6.43 -0.25
CA VAL A 205 0.27 -7.48 -0.35
C VAL A 205 -0.33 -8.87 -0.13
N MET A 206 -1.23 -9.03 0.82
CA MET A 206 -1.89 -10.31 1.09
C MET A 206 -2.73 -10.78 -0.10
N ALA A 207 -3.49 -9.89 -0.75
CA ALA A 207 -4.28 -10.21 -1.93
C ALA A 207 -3.43 -10.77 -3.07
N VAL A 208 -2.28 -10.16 -3.34
CA VAL A 208 -1.31 -10.64 -4.34
C VAL A 208 -0.71 -11.97 -3.91
N THR A 209 -0.32 -12.11 -2.64
CA THR A 209 0.26 -13.35 -2.10
C THR A 209 -0.69 -14.56 -2.21
N MET A 210 -1.98 -14.34 -1.98
CA MET A 210 -3.00 -15.37 -2.18
C MET A 210 -3.03 -15.87 -3.62
N VAL A 211 -2.99 -14.96 -4.59
CA VAL A 211 -3.01 -15.30 -6.01
C VAL A 211 -1.70 -15.96 -6.46
N GLU A 212 -0.54 -15.52 -5.95
CA GLU A 212 0.73 -16.23 -6.15
C GLU A 212 0.67 -17.70 -5.69
N SER A 213 -0.08 -17.95 -4.62
CA SER A 213 -0.28 -19.31 -4.09
C SER A 213 -1.29 -20.15 -4.89
N GLY A 214 -1.80 -19.63 -6.01
CA GLY A 214 -2.76 -20.31 -6.89
C GLY A 214 -4.23 -20.12 -6.52
N MET A 215 -4.53 -19.25 -5.57
CA MET A 215 -5.94 -18.91 -5.25
C MET A 215 -6.56 -18.07 -6.36
N THR A 216 -7.80 -18.40 -6.73
CA THR A 216 -8.58 -17.68 -7.74
C THR A 216 -9.71 -16.88 -7.08
N GLY A 217 -10.05 -15.74 -7.67
CA GLY A 217 -11.15 -14.87 -7.23
C GLY A 217 -12.11 -14.57 -8.38
N ILE A 218 -13.07 -13.70 -8.14
CA ILE A 218 -14.03 -13.24 -9.14
C ILE A 218 -13.32 -12.24 -10.08
N SER A 219 -13.44 -12.45 -11.41
CA SER A 219 -12.71 -11.63 -12.38
C SER A 219 -13.31 -10.23 -12.58
N ASP A 220 -14.60 -10.06 -12.33
CA ASP A 220 -15.36 -8.82 -12.57
C ASP A 220 -16.05 -8.37 -11.27
N VAL A 221 -15.23 -8.00 -10.28
CA VAL A 221 -15.70 -7.63 -8.94
C VAL A 221 -16.02 -6.15 -8.78
N LEU A 222 -15.46 -5.29 -9.65
CA LEU A 222 -15.64 -3.83 -9.67
C LEU A 222 -16.39 -3.39 -10.92
#